data_1cd66a179cf811791eb27d6967915879
#
_entry.id   1cd66a179cf811791eb27d6967915879
#
_cell.length_a   1.000
_cell.length_b   1.000
_cell.length_c   1.000
_cell.angle_alpha   90.00
_cell.angle_beta   90.00
_cell.angle_gamma   90.00
#
_symmetry.space_group_name_H-M   'P 1'
#
loop_
_entity.id
_entity.type
_entity.pdbx_description
1 polymer ?
#
loop_
_entity_poly.entity_id
_entity_poly.type
_entity_poly.pdbx_seq_one_letter_code
_entity_poly.pdbx_strand_id
1 'polypeptide(L)'
;CIRDSNGCVTYVKQAWLDAVGLKAEDIKTYDDYYNMLLKFHNEDPDGNGVTGDTYGVIAAGFVGNEAPYVNYLPEFWQDSYPAILQDENGTWYDGFQTDATKAALLRLQQAYKDGAIDPETLTASTKIAREKWFSNDQTGSSGVFTYWAGSWYQTLTDNLIKNGVDEKLVELAPIAEVGAYLNREAPVWVIIDDGDGDNSREQAIFDAFIETMMDGDKVQTLWTY
;
A
#
# COMPACT_ATOMS: atom_id res chain seq x y z
N CYS A 1 7.81 14.40 -4.77
CA CYS A 1 6.43 14.70 -5.15
C CYS A 1 5.82 13.42 -5.72
N ILE A 2 4.88 12.82 -5.01
CA ILE A 2 4.26 11.51 -5.31
C ILE A 2 3.31 11.59 -6.54
N ARG A 3 3.31 12.72 -7.23
CA ARG A 3 2.37 12.99 -8.32
C ARG A 3 2.54 12.07 -9.53
N ASP A 4 3.67 11.41 -9.64
CA ASP A 4 4.06 10.63 -10.82
C ASP A 4 4.23 9.14 -10.54
N SER A 5 3.98 8.68 -9.30
CA SER A 5 4.07 7.27 -8.97
C SER A 5 2.69 6.67 -8.70
N ASN A 6 2.33 5.68 -9.47
CA ASN A 6 1.23 4.78 -9.17
C ASN A 6 1.68 3.67 -8.19
N GLY A 7 2.72 3.93 -7.40
CA GLY A 7 3.33 2.97 -6.51
C GLY A 7 2.55 2.76 -5.22
N CYS A 8 2.91 1.72 -4.49
CA CYS A 8 2.48 1.51 -3.12
C CYS A 8 3.33 2.34 -2.17
N VAL A 9 2.69 2.88 -1.16
CA VAL A 9 3.32 3.59 -0.04
C VAL A 9 2.80 3.04 1.28
N THR A 10 3.60 3.15 2.32
CA THR A 10 3.23 2.74 3.66
C THR A 10 2.71 3.95 4.43
N TYR A 11 1.44 3.90 4.79
CA TYR A 11 0.75 4.90 5.59
C TYR A 11 0.77 4.53 7.06
N VAL A 12 0.97 5.53 7.92
CA VAL A 12 0.94 5.38 9.37
C VAL A 12 0.01 6.43 9.96
N LYS A 13 -0.74 6.07 10.98
CA LYS A 13 -1.55 7.00 11.76
C LYS A 13 -0.63 7.90 12.60
N GLN A 14 -0.69 9.22 12.38
CA GLN A 14 0.16 10.18 13.09
C GLN A 14 -0.07 10.15 14.60
N ALA A 15 -1.33 10.04 15.04
CA ALA A 15 -1.64 10.00 16.47
C ALA A 15 -1.02 8.79 17.18
N TRP A 16 -0.90 7.66 16.47
CA TRP A 16 -0.23 6.48 17.02
C TRP A 16 1.29 6.67 17.16
N LEU A 17 1.92 7.33 16.18
CA LEU A 17 3.33 7.71 16.31
C LEU A 17 3.54 8.64 17.49
N ASP A 18 2.70 9.66 17.63
CA ASP A 18 2.78 10.63 18.73
C ASP A 18 2.56 9.95 20.10
N ALA A 19 1.60 9.03 20.19
CA ALA A 19 1.31 8.29 21.42
C ALA A 19 2.49 7.45 21.91
N VAL A 20 3.23 6.81 20.98
CA VAL A 20 4.40 6.00 21.33
C VAL A 20 5.74 6.76 21.25
N GLY A 21 5.68 8.08 21.05
CA GLY A 21 6.86 8.95 21.04
C GLY A 21 7.81 8.77 19.87
N LEU A 22 7.28 8.39 18.70
CA LEU A 22 8.04 8.20 17.46
C LEU A 22 7.72 9.30 16.44
N LYS A 23 8.66 9.48 15.51
CA LYS A 23 8.47 10.36 14.34
C LYS A 23 8.69 9.57 13.07
N ALA A 24 7.87 9.84 12.05
CA ALA A 24 8.00 9.16 10.76
C ALA A 24 9.38 9.33 10.11
N GLU A 25 10.02 10.49 10.31
CA GLU A 25 11.36 10.81 9.79
C GLU A 25 12.49 9.96 10.39
N ASP A 26 12.25 9.32 11.53
CA ASP A 26 13.23 8.46 12.23
C ASP A 26 13.12 7.00 11.78
N ILE A 27 12.07 6.63 11.08
CA ILE A 27 11.85 5.27 10.57
C ILE A 27 12.53 5.13 9.21
N LYS A 28 13.74 4.56 9.18
CA LYS A 28 14.60 4.49 7.99
C LYS A 28 15.06 3.09 7.63
N THR A 29 15.07 2.19 8.60
CA THR A 29 15.53 0.82 8.46
C THR A 29 14.38 -0.15 8.79
N TYR A 30 14.55 -1.41 8.42
CA TYR A 30 13.62 -2.46 8.82
C TYR A 30 13.51 -2.58 10.35
N ASP A 31 14.63 -2.43 11.06
CA ASP A 31 14.61 -2.50 12.51
C ASP A 31 13.82 -1.35 13.14
N ASP A 32 13.94 -0.13 12.63
CA ASP A 32 13.14 1.01 13.08
C ASP A 32 11.64 0.75 12.83
N TYR A 33 11.30 0.26 11.64
CA TYR A 33 9.94 -0.09 11.26
C TYR A 33 9.38 -1.20 12.18
N TYR A 34 10.15 -2.26 12.37
CA TYR A 34 9.75 -3.38 13.23
C TYR A 34 9.53 -2.95 14.69
N ASN A 35 10.43 -2.14 15.22
CA ASN A 35 10.28 -1.56 16.56
C ASN A 35 9.04 -0.67 16.68
N MET A 36 8.71 0.11 15.66
CA MET A 36 7.46 0.87 15.61
C MET A 36 6.24 -0.06 15.70
N LEU A 37 6.22 -1.15 14.92
CA LEU A 37 5.11 -2.12 14.97
C LEU A 37 4.96 -2.76 16.34
N LEU A 38 6.08 -3.12 17.00
CA LEU A 38 6.07 -3.68 18.35
C LEU A 38 5.56 -2.68 19.38
N LYS A 39 5.92 -1.41 19.27
CA LYS A 39 5.37 -0.36 20.14
C LYS A 39 3.87 -0.21 19.97
N PHE A 40 3.37 -0.25 18.72
CA PHE A 40 1.94 -0.20 18.45
C PHE A 40 1.17 -1.39 19.02
N HIS A 41 1.81 -2.53 19.20
CA HIS A 41 1.19 -3.67 19.87
C HIS A 41 1.31 -3.63 21.39
N ASN A 42 2.49 -3.30 21.90
CA ASN A 42 2.79 -3.43 23.32
C ASN A 42 2.40 -2.21 24.17
N GLU A 43 2.24 -1.06 23.55
CA GLU A 43 1.80 0.17 24.21
C GLU A 43 0.30 0.39 23.93
N ASP A 44 -0.24 1.51 24.31
CA ASP A 44 -1.67 1.88 24.09
C ASP A 44 -1.74 3.03 23.07
N PRO A 45 -1.54 2.79 21.76
CA PRO A 45 -1.47 3.86 20.78
C PRO A 45 -2.83 4.45 20.43
N ASP A 46 -3.93 3.74 20.67
CA ASP A 46 -5.31 4.21 20.44
C ASP A 46 -5.92 4.89 21.67
N GLY A 47 -5.24 4.86 22.82
CA GLY A 47 -5.62 5.56 24.03
C GLY A 47 -6.84 4.98 24.76
N ASN A 48 -7.15 3.70 24.53
CA ASN A 48 -8.31 3.05 25.13
C ASN A 48 -8.03 2.52 26.57
N GLY A 49 -6.79 2.58 27.02
CA GLY A 49 -6.34 2.10 28.34
C GLY A 49 -6.02 0.61 28.38
N VAL A 50 -5.98 -0.06 27.25
CA VAL A 50 -5.65 -1.49 27.14
C VAL A 50 -4.39 -1.64 26.27
N THR A 51 -3.43 -2.43 26.71
CA THR A 51 -2.23 -2.75 25.94
C THR A 51 -2.33 -4.14 25.34
N GLY A 52 -1.74 -4.34 24.16
CA GLY A 52 -1.70 -5.64 23.48
C GLY A 52 -2.99 -6.02 22.73
N ASP A 53 -3.94 -5.10 22.60
CA ASP A 53 -5.19 -5.29 21.85
C ASP A 53 -5.16 -4.65 20.45
N THR A 54 -4.12 -3.91 20.14
CA THR A 54 -3.84 -3.30 18.84
C THR A 54 -2.71 -4.03 18.12
N TYR A 55 -2.60 -3.86 16.81
CA TYR A 55 -1.55 -4.45 16.00
C TYR A 55 -0.78 -3.37 15.22
N GLY A 56 0.48 -3.64 14.95
CA GLY A 56 1.30 -2.75 14.14
C GLY A 56 0.74 -2.61 12.74
N VAL A 57 0.58 -3.73 12.04
CA VAL A 57 0.13 -3.76 10.65
C VAL A 57 -0.87 -4.89 10.41
N ILE A 58 -1.84 -4.62 9.55
CA ILE A 58 -2.67 -5.64 8.93
C ILE A 58 -2.47 -5.64 7.42
N ALA A 59 -2.50 -6.80 6.82
CA ALA A 59 -2.38 -6.97 5.38
C ALA A 59 -3.35 -8.03 4.86
N ALA A 60 -3.31 -8.25 3.57
CA ALA A 60 -4.10 -9.25 2.87
C ALA A 60 -3.29 -9.89 1.74
N GLY A 61 -3.89 -10.81 1.00
CA GLY A 61 -3.29 -11.39 -0.20
C GLY A 61 -2.65 -12.76 0.02
N PHE A 62 -2.85 -13.38 1.20
CA PHE A 62 -2.50 -14.79 1.41
C PHE A 62 -3.62 -15.73 0.95
N VAL A 63 -4.83 -15.22 0.79
CA VAL A 63 -6.00 -15.96 0.30
C VAL A 63 -6.78 -15.16 -0.73
N GLY A 64 -7.48 -15.85 -1.63
CA GLY A 64 -8.32 -15.21 -2.65
C GLY A 64 -7.55 -14.86 -3.93
N ASN A 65 -8.19 -14.02 -4.75
CA ASN A 65 -7.69 -13.61 -6.09
C ASN A 65 -7.07 -12.21 -6.08
N GLU A 66 -6.72 -11.71 -4.91
CA GLU A 66 -6.23 -10.36 -4.78
C GLU A 66 -4.74 -10.25 -5.09
N ALA A 67 -4.26 -9.02 -5.25
CA ALA A 67 -2.86 -8.77 -5.53
C ALA A 67 -1.94 -9.44 -4.50
N PRO A 68 -0.75 -9.85 -4.90
CA PRO A 68 0.15 -10.57 -4.03
C PRO A 68 0.40 -9.84 -2.70
N TYR A 69 0.40 -10.58 -1.64
CA TYR A 69 0.72 -10.15 -0.27
C TYR A 69 2.00 -9.31 -0.15
N VAL A 70 2.92 -9.44 -1.09
CA VAL A 70 4.14 -8.60 -1.20
C VAL A 70 3.79 -7.10 -1.26
N ASN A 71 2.67 -6.75 -1.91
CA ASN A 71 2.25 -5.36 -2.07
C ASN A 71 1.84 -4.69 -0.77
N TYR A 72 1.45 -5.49 0.22
CA TYR A 72 0.90 -4.98 1.48
C TYR A 72 1.88 -5.09 2.65
N LEU A 73 3.00 -5.78 2.46
CA LEU A 73 4.04 -5.99 3.46
C LEU A 73 5.45 -5.85 2.86
N PRO A 74 5.72 -4.82 2.03
CA PRO A 74 6.99 -4.74 1.30
C PRO A 74 8.20 -4.74 2.24
N GLU A 75 8.10 -4.16 3.42
CA GLU A 75 9.17 -4.08 4.40
C GLU A 75 9.61 -5.46 4.91
N PHE A 76 8.69 -6.42 4.97
CA PHE A 76 9.01 -7.81 5.35
C PHE A 76 9.60 -8.61 4.20
N TRP A 77 9.16 -8.32 2.98
CA TRP A 77 9.64 -9.04 1.79
C TRP A 77 11.01 -8.55 1.31
N GLN A 78 11.31 -7.27 1.47
CA GLN A 78 12.59 -6.64 1.13
C GLN A 78 12.99 -6.92 -0.33
N ASP A 79 14.08 -7.65 -0.56
CA ASP A 79 14.60 -8.06 -1.87
C ASP A 79 13.96 -9.35 -2.41
N SER A 80 13.04 -9.94 -1.66
CA SER A 80 12.33 -11.14 -2.07
C SER A 80 11.14 -10.81 -2.97
N TYR A 81 10.99 -11.55 -4.04
CA TYR A 81 9.80 -11.50 -4.88
C TYR A 81 9.34 -12.92 -5.23
N PRO A 82 8.34 -13.47 -4.53
CA PRO A 82 7.89 -14.85 -4.73
C PRO A 82 7.03 -14.97 -5.99
N ALA A 83 7.69 -15.02 -7.13
CA ALA A 83 7.11 -15.17 -8.46
C ALA A 83 8.09 -15.92 -9.37
N ILE A 84 7.64 -16.27 -10.56
CA ILE A 84 8.55 -16.74 -11.62
C ILE A 84 9.19 -15.50 -12.24
N LEU A 85 10.50 -15.41 -12.13
CA LEU A 85 11.29 -14.25 -12.51
C LEU A 85 12.31 -14.63 -13.58
N GLN A 86 12.85 -13.62 -14.26
CA GLN A 86 13.92 -13.76 -15.24
C GLN A 86 15.15 -13.02 -14.76
N ASP A 87 16.31 -13.68 -14.79
CA ASP A 87 17.59 -13.05 -14.44
C ASP A 87 18.11 -12.15 -15.58
N GLU A 88 19.23 -11.47 -15.33
CA GLU A 88 19.88 -10.58 -16.31
C GLU A 88 20.30 -11.28 -17.60
N ASN A 89 20.46 -12.60 -17.57
CA ASN A 89 20.82 -13.42 -18.72
C ASN A 89 19.61 -13.99 -19.48
N GLY A 90 18.40 -13.66 -19.02
CA GLY A 90 17.17 -14.16 -19.59
C GLY A 90 16.77 -15.56 -19.12
N THR A 91 17.42 -16.10 -18.08
CA THR A 91 17.09 -17.40 -17.51
C THR A 91 15.93 -17.28 -16.52
N TRP A 92 14.91 -18.11 -16.67
CA TRP A 92 13.78 -18.15 -15.74
C TRP A 92 14.13 -18.92 -14.47
N TYR A 93 13.74 -18.37 -13.34
CA TYR A 93 13.88 -19.02 -12.03
C TYR A 93 12.64 -18.81 -11.16
N ASP A 94 12.50 -19.68 -10.17
CA ASP A 94 11.41 -19.64 -9.21
C ASP A 94 11.81 -18.81 -7.96
N GLY A 95 11.27 -17.62 -7.86
CA GLY A 95 11.51 -16.72 -6.73
C GLY A 95 11.02 -17.27 -5.39
N PHE A 96 10.09 -18.23 -5.37
CA PHE A 96 9.66 -18.88 -4.12
C PHE A 96 10.77 -19.73 -3.48
N GLN A 97 11.74 -20.22 -4.25
CA GLN A 97 12.81 -21.10 -3.80
C GLN A 97 14.09 -20.37 -3.38
N THR A 98 14.08 -19.05 -3.39
CA THR A 98 15.26 -18.24 -3.05
C THR A 98 15.49 -18.15 -1.55
N ASP A 99 16.75 -17.96 -1.13
CA ASP A 99 17.08 -17.69 0.27
C ASP A 99 16.47 -16.38 0.76
N ALA A 100 16.32 -15.37 -0.11
CA ALA A 100 15.62 -14.12 0.20
C ALA A 100 14.17 -14.38 0.60
N THR A 101 13.44 -15.22 -0.13
CA THR A 101 12.05 -15.58 0.22
C THR A 101 11.97 -16.36 1.52
N LYS A 102 12.91 -17.27 1.78
CA LYS A 102 12.99 -17.95 3.06
C LYS A 102 13.22 -16.96 4.22
N ALA A 103 14.13 -16.00 4.05
CA ALA A 103 14.36 -14.95 5.03
C ALA A 103 13.12 -14.08 5.28
N ALA A 104 12.40 -13.70 4.21
CA ALA A 104 11.14 -12.97 4.32
C ALA A 104 10.08 -13.73 5.11
N LEU A 105 9.90 -15.01 4.84
CA LEU A 105 8.97 -15.86 5.59
C LEU A 105 9.35 -15.99 7.07
N LEU A 106 10.64 -16.02 7.39
CA LEU A 106 11.10 -16.03 8.78
C LEU A 106 10.83 -14.69 9.48
N ARG A 107 11.01 -13.56 8.79
CA ARG A 107 10.61 -12.23 9.31
C ARG A 107 9.12 -12.17 9.60
N LEU A 108 8.29 -12.61 8.66
CA LEU A 108 6.83 -12.67 8.83
C LEU A 108 6.43 -13.59 9.99
N GLN A 109 7.05 -14.77 10.09
CA GLN A 109 6.78 -15.69 11.19
C GLN A 109 7.14 -15.09 12.55
N GLN A 110 8.26 -14.37 12.62
CA GLN A 110 8.68 -13.70 13.86
C GLN A 110 7.69 -12.59 14.21
N ALA A 111 7.35 -11.73 13.27
CA ALA A 111 6.41 -10.64 13.48
C ALA A 111 5.01 -11.12 13.90
N TYR A 112 4.57 -12.25 13.37
CA TYR A 112 3.33 -12.90 13.81
C TYR A 112 3.41 -13.36 15.26
N LYS A 113 4.53 -13.98 15.68
CA LYS A 113 4.74 -14.45 17.07
C LYS A 113 4.82 -13.29 18.06
N ASP A 114 5.40 -12.18 17.64
CA ASP A 114 5.62 -11.00 18.49
C ASP A 114 4.40 -10.07 18.55
N GLY A 115 3.32 -10.40 17.81
CA GLY A 115 2.12 -9.56 17.74
C GLY A 115 2.25 -8.30 16.90
N ALA A 116 3.34 -8.16 16.13
CA ALA A 116 3.52 -7.00 15.25
C ALA A 116 2.56 -7.00 14.07
N ILE A 117 2.10 -8.18 13.63
CA ILE A 117 1.15 -8.39 12.53
C ILE A 117 -0.16 -8.93 13.10
N ASP A 118 -1.28 -8.35 12.68
CA ASP A 118 -2.62 -8.89 13.00
C ASP A 118 -2.73 -10.34 12.49
N PRO A 119 -3.09 -11.30 13.36
CA PRO A 119 -3.24 -12.70 12.99
C PRO A 119 -4.22 -12.97 11.85
N GLU A 120 -5.22 -12.11 11.67
CA GLU A 120 -6.18 -12.23 10.57
C GLU A 120 -5.54 -11.92 9.21
N THR A 121 -4.36 -11.32 9.16
CA THR A 121 -3.60 -11.11 7.91
C THR A 121 -3.50 -12.39 7.07
N LEU A 122 -3.39 -13.56 7.70
CA LEU A 122 -3.27 -14.83 6.99
C LEU A 122 -4.56 -15.26 6.27
N THR A 123 -5.70 -14.74 6.69
CA THR A 123 -7.03 -15.13 6.16
C THR A 123 -7.84 -13.94 5.64
N ALA A 124 -7.38 -12.71 5.87
CA ALA A 124 -8.09 -11.52 5.47
C ALA A 124 -8.07 -11.31 3.95
N SER A 125 -9.21 -10.91 3.42
CA SER A 125 -9.27 -10.25 2.12
C SER A 125 -8.85 -8.78 2.25
N THR A 126 -8.52 -8.13 1.13
CA THR A 126 -8.20 -6.69 1.14
C THR A 126 -9.32 -5.83 1.68
N LYS A 127 -10.57 -6.27 1.55
CA LYS A 127 -11.72 -5.58 2.13
C LYS A 127 -11.66 -5.63 3.66
N ILE A 128 -11.46 -6.81 4.24
CA ILE A 128 -11.38 -7.00 5.70
C ILE A 128 -10.18 -6.23 6.27
N ALA A 129 -9.02 -6.32 5.64
CA ALA A 129 -7.83 -5.58 6.08
C ALA A 129 -8.07 -4.06 6.10
N ARG A 130 -8.71 -3.51 5.09
CA ARG A 130 -9.08 -2.09 5.05
C ARG A 130 -10.11 -1.71 6.12
N GLU A 131 -11.14 -2.54 6.31
CA GLU A 131 -12.16 -2.30 7.33
C GLU A 131 -11.54 -2.25 8.73
N LYS A 132 -10.64 -3.16 9.06
CA LYS A 132 -9.90 -3.13 10.33
C LYS A 132 -9.00 -1.90 10.48
N TRP A 133 -8.31 -1.52 9.42
CA TRP A 133 -7.46 -0.33 9.47
C TRP A 133 -8.28 0.96 9.61
N PHE A 134 -9.47 1.03 8.99
CA PHE A 134 -10.38 2.16 9.14
C PHE A 134 -11.08 2.19 10.50
N SER A 135 -11.10 1.07 11.21
CA SER A 135 -11.72 1.01 12.53
C SER A 135 -10.85 1.75 13.57
N ASN A 136 -11.50 2.50 14.44
CA ASN A 136 -10.93 2.97 15.70
C ASN A 136 -11.48 2.12 16.85
N ASP A 137 -12.03 0.99 16.53
CA ASP A 137 -12.73 0.15 17.47
C ASP A 137 -11.74 -0.83 18.09
N GLN A 138 -11.07 -0.32 19.06
CA GLN A 138 -10.62 -0.92 20.30
C GLN A 138 -9.86 -2.25 20.18
N THR A 139 -10.40 -3.28 19.65
CA THR A 139 -9.74 -4.58 19.56
C THR A 139 -9.38 -4.92 18.12
N GLY A 140 -8.09 -5.04 17.83
CA GLY A 140 -7.60 -5.40 16.51
C GLY A 140 -7.43 -4.25 15.53
N SER A 141 -7.46 -2.98 16.01
CA SER A 141 -7.07 -1.83 15.20
C SER A 141 -5.61 -1.91 14.79
N SER A 142 -5.28 -1.34 13.63
CA SER A 142 -3.93 -1.33 13.07
C SER A 142 -3.44 0.09 12.81
N GLY A 143 -2.17 0.35 13.12
CA GLY A 143 -1.53 1.66 12.92
C GLY A 143 -0.95 1.87 11.53
N VAL A 144 -0.63 0.79 10.82
CA VAL A 144 0.07 0.81 9.53
C VAL A 144 -0.73 0.11 8.46
N PHE A 145 -0.72 0.67 7.27
CA PHE A 145 -1.33 0.07 6.08
C PHE A 145 -0.57 0.47 4.82
N THR A 146 -0.14 -0.50 4.03
CA THR A 146 0.49 -0.25 2.74
C THR A 146 -0.54 -0.34 1.64
N TYR A 147 -0.67 0.73 0.86
CA TYR A 147 -1.63 0.79 -0.23
C TYR A 147 -1.16 1.73 -1.34
N TRP A 148 -1.96 1.83 -2.40
CA TRP A 148 -1.64 2.68 -3.54
C TRP A 148 -1.60 4.16 -3.15
N ALA A 149 -0.62 4.88 -3.70
CA ALA A 149 -0.46 6.33 -3.53
C ALA A 149 -1.48 7.14 -4.35
N GLY A 150 -1.33 8.45 -4.33
CA GLY A 150 -2.13 9.38 -5.13
C GLY A 150 -3.53 9.59 -4.58
N SER A 151 -4.55 9.41 -5.40
CA SER A 151 -5.96 9.63 -5.02
C SER A 151 -6.44 8.74 -3.87
N TRP A 152 -5.76 7.63 -3.61
CA TRP A 152 -6.08 6.76 -2.49
C TRP A 152 -5.80 7.40 -1.14
N TYR A 153 -4.81 8.28 -1.02
CA TYR A 153 -4.58 9.03 0.21
C TYR A 153 -5.85 9.75 0.69
N GLN A 154 -6.50 10.48 -0.21
CA GLN A 154 -7.74 11.18 0.13
C GLN A 154 -8.87 10.20 0.48
N THR A 155 -9.02 9.12 -0.30
CA THR A 155 -10.03 8.10 -0.04
C THR A 155 -9.82 7.43 1.33
N LEU A 156 -8.58 7.13 1.69
CA LEU A 156 -8.25 6.53 2.97
C LEU A 156 -8.55 7.48 4.13
N THR A 157 -8.14 8.74 4.01
CA THR A 157 -8.41 9.78 5.01
C THR A 157 -9.92 10.00 5.20
N ASP A 158 -10.68 10.14 4.11
CA ASP A 158 -12.12 10.35 4.16
C ASP A 158 -12.86 9.18 4.85
N ASN A 159 -12.41 7.95 4.64
CA ASN A 159 -12.99 6.79 5.30
C ASN A 159 -12.64 6.72 6.80
N LEU A 160 -11.43 7.10 7.20
CA LEU A 160 -11.07 7.23 8.60
C LEU A 160 -11.98 8.25 9.30
N ILE A 161 -12.13 9.44 8.74
CA ILE A 161 -13.00 10.50 9.29
C ILE A 161 -14.45 10.01 9.39
N LYS A 162 -14.99 9.33 8.37
CA LYS A 162 -16.35 8.77 8.40
C LYS A 162 -16.56 7.76 9.52
N ASN A 163 -15.51 7.04 9.90
CA ASN A 163 -15.54 6.08 11.00
C ASN A 163 -15.20 6.70 12.37
N GLY A 164 -15.15 8.03 12.43
CA GLY A 164 -14.86 8.76 13.68
C GLY A 164 -13.39 8.78 14.07
N VAL A 165 -12.52 8.40 13.15
CA VAL A 165 -11.07 8.44 13.31
C VAL A 165 -10.59 9.75 12.71
N ASP A 166 -10.41 10.77 13.54
CA ASP A 166 -9.81 12.05 13.10
C ASP A 166 -8.30 11.92 13.05
N GLU A 167 -7.83 11.16 12.07
CA GLU A 167 -6.43 10.77 11.97
C GLU A 167 -5.76 11.44 10.77
N LYS A 168 -4.69 12.14 11.06
CA LYS A 168 -3.72 12.54 10.06
C LYS A 168 -2.87 11.33 9.68
N LEU A 169 -2.84 11.01 8.39
CA LEU A 169 -1.94 9.99 7.85
C LEU A 169 -0.58 10.60 7.51
N VAL A 170 0.45 9.83 7.75
CA VAL A 170 1.82 10.11 7.32
C VAL A 170 2.29 8.99 6.42
N GLU A 171 2.99 9.36 5.36
CA GLU A 171 3.67 8.40 4.48
C GLU A 171 5.08 8.19 5.01
N LEU A 172 5.47 6.93 5.20
CA LEU A 172 6.85 6.61 5.51
C LEU A 172 7.73 6.76 4.27
N ALA A 173 8.93 7.27 4.47
CA ALA A 173 9.95 7.20 3.44
C ALA A 173 10.29 5.73 3.14
N PRO A 174 10.67 5.39 1.90
CA PRO A 174 11.07 4.03 1.56
C PRO A 174 12.18 3.52 2.49
N ILE A 175 11.99 2.32 3.02
CA ILE A 175 12.97 1.64 3.88
C ILE A 175 14.16 1.18 3.04
N ALA A 176 15.38 1.41 3.55
CA ALA A 176 16.62 1.20 2.78
C ALA A 176 16.84 -0.25 2.33
N GLU A 177 16.37 -1.23 3.12
CA GLU A 177 16.52 -2.66 2.82
C GLU A 177 15.48 -3.19 1.82
N VAL A 178 14.48 -2.38 1.46
CA VAL A 178 13.44 -2.80 0.51
C VAL A 178 13.88 -2.53 -0.91
N GLY A 179 14.09 -3.59 -1.68
CA GLY A 179 14.57 -3.52 -3.07
C GLY A 179 13.55 -2.89 -4.04
N ALA A 180 12.25 -3.09 -3.79
CA ALA A 180 11.20 -2.49 -4.59
C ALA A 180 9.87 -2.39 -3.84
N TYR A 181 9.27 -1.20 -3.86
CA TYR A 181 7.83 -1.05 -3.61
C TYR A 181 7.11 -1.26 -4.95
N LEU A 182 5.99 -1.98 -4.90
CA LEU A 182 5.25 -2.26 -6.12
C LEU A 182 4.77 -0.98 -6.79
N ASN A 183 5.00 -0.91 -8.09
CA ASN A 183 4.52 0.18 -8.93
C ASN A 183 3.54 -0.38 -9.97
N ARG A 184 2.44 0.32 -10.21
CA ARG A 184 1.55 0.00 -11.32
C ARG A 184 2.16 0.48 -12.62
N GLU A 185 2.00 -0.31 -13.65
CA GLU A 185 2.15 0.20 -15.00
C GLU A 185 1.16 1.36 -15.22
N ALA A 186 1.61 2.38 -15.92
CA ALA A 186 0.74 3.51 -16.24
C ALA A 186 -0.48 2.99 -17.01
N PRO A 187 -1.71 3.37 -16.61
CA PRO A 187 -2.88 3.01 -17.37
C PRO A 187 -2.78 3.63 -18.77
N VAL A 188 -3.09 2.85 -19.77
CA VAL A 188 -3.15 3.31 -21.16
C VAL A 188 -4.60 3.43 -21.60
N TRP A 189 -4.90 4.49 -22.31
CA TRP A 189 -6.16 4.64 -23.01
C TRP A 189 -6.04 4.00 -24.38
N VAL A 190 -7.00 3.17 -24.74
CA VAL A 190 -7.07 2.55 -26.06
C VAL A 190 -8.37 2.92 -26.72
N ILE A 191 -8.31 3.23 -28.00
CA ILE A 191 -9.49 3.40 -28.85
C ILE A 191 -9.67 2.08 -29.57
N ILE A 192 -10.84 1.50 -29.48
CA ILE A 192 -11.14 0.22 -30.11
C ILE A 192 -11.63 0.53 -31.53
N ASP A 193 -10.92 -0.01 -32.51
CA ASP A 193 -11.34 -0.05 -33.90
C ASP A 193 -12.51 -1.03 -34.03
N ASP A 194 -13.65 -0.57 -34.58
CA ASP A 194 -14.83 -1.41 -34.77
C ASP A 194 -14.74 -2.30 -36.01
N GLY A 195 -13.66 -2.16 -36.78
CA GLY A 195 -13.36 -3.01 -37.94
C GLY A 195 -14.18 -2.72 -39.18
N ASP A 196 -14.84 -1.59 -39.25
CA ASP A 196 -15.66 -1.20 -40.44
C ASP A 196 -14.82 -0.64 -41.60
N GLY A 197 -13.54 -0.37 -41.34
CA GLY A 197 -12.57 0.19 -42.30
C GLY A 197 -12.66 1.70 -42.48
N ASP A 198 -13.50 2.41 -41.68
CA ASP A 198 -13.58 3.84 -41.62
C ASP A 198 -13.11 4.38 -40.26
N ASN A 199 -11.88 4.87 -40.16
CA ASN A 199 -11.28 5.38 -38.93
C ASN A 199 -11.72 6.79 -38.54
N SER A 200 -12.75 7.34 -39.15
CA SER A 200 -13.20 8.72 -38.89
C SER A 200 -13.72 8.91 -37.47
N ARG A 201 -14.37 7.90 -36.92
CA ARG A 201 -14.87 7.88 -35.54
C ARG A 201 -13.73 7.79 -34.52
N GLU A 202 -12.81 6.89 -34.74
CA GLU A 202 -11.63 6.72 -33.88
C GLU A 202 -10.78 7.97 -33.85
N GLN A 203 -10.59 8.60 -35.03
CA GLN A 203 -9.89 9.87 -35.14
C GLN A 203 -10.62 10.99 -34.38
N ALA A 204 -11.93 11.09 -34.52
CA ALA A 204 -12.72 12.08 -33.80
C ALA A 204 -12.66 11.89 -32.28
N ILE A 205 -12.66 10.63 -31.80
CA ILE A 205 -12.46 10.30 -30.36
C ILE A 205 -11.06 10.71 -29.90
N PHE A 206 -10.05 10.41 -30.72
CA PHE A 206 -8.66 10.77 -30.40
C PHE A 206 -8.48 12.29 -30.34
N ASP A 207 -8.97 13.01 -31.31
CA ASP A 207 -8.90 14.47 -31.38
C ASP A 207 -9.63 15.11 -30.20
N ALA A 208 -10.83 14.62 -29.85
CA ALA A 208 -11.57 15.06 -28.67
C ALA A 208 -10.80 14.79 -27.38
N PHE A 209 -10.13 13.62 -27.25
CA PHE A 209 -9.31 13.30 -26.09
C PHE A 209 -8.11 14.24 -25.98
N ILE A 210 -7.37 14.48 -27.08
CA ILE A 210 -6.24 15.40 -27.08
C ILE A 210 -6.70 16.81 -26.70
N GLU A 211 -7.79 17.30 -27.28
CA GLU A 211 -8.32 18.63 -26.98
C GLU A 211 -8.79 18.78 -25.54
N THR A 212 -9.38 17.75 -24.95
CA THR A 212 -9.96 17.82 -23.60
C THR A 212 -8.97 17.50 -22.48
N MET A 213 -7.91 16.75 -22.77
CA MET A 213 -6.98 16.24 -21.75
C MET A 213 -5.55 16.73 -21.88
N MET A 214 -5.14 17.14 -23.10
CA MET A 214 -3.75 17.47 -23.37
C MET A 214 -3.52 18.89 -23.85
N ASP A 215 -4.53 19.56 -24.42
CA ASP A 215 -4.44 20.97 -24.80
C ASP A 215 -4.63 21.84 -23.54
N GLY A 216 -3.56 22.43 -23.03
CA GLY A 216 -3.55 23.16 -21.77
C GLY A 216 -4.59 24.28 -21.67
N ASP A 217 -4.83 25.01 -22.74
CA ASP A 217 -5.79 26.13 -22.76
C ASP A 217 -7.23 25.63 -22.75
N LYS A 218 -7.50 24.55 -23.49
CA LYS A 218 -8.82 23.92 -23.54
C LYS A 218 -9.16 23.12 -22.29
N VAL A 219 -8.19 22.41 -21.71
CA VAL A 219 -8.33 21.71 -20.44
C VAL A 219 -8.76 22.68 -19.34
N GLN A 220 -8.11 23.83 -19.24
CA GLN A 220 -8.44 24.83 -18.22
C GLN A 220 -9.89 25.33 -18.40
N THR A 221 -10.33 25.54 -19.63
CA THR A 221 -11.69 25.99 -19.93
C THR A 221 -12.75 24.94 -19.57
N LEU A 222 -12.48 23.66 -19.85
CA LEU A 222 -13.43 22.57 -19.59
C LEU A 222 -13.60 22.22 -18.12
N TRP A 223 -12.54 22.35 -17.32
CA TRP A 223 -12.55 21.94 -15.91
C TRP A 223 -12.81 23.09 -14.92
N THR A 224 -12.99 24.31 -15.41
CA THR A 224 -13.33 25.48 -14.57
C THR A 224 -14.82 25.86 -14.60
N TYR A 225 -15.66 25.08 -15.27
CA TYR A 225 -17.11 25.28 -15.30
C TYR A 225 -17.85 24.29 -14.41
#